data_7ba6fcc6a0a6b7b918dc48e28d158b08
#
_entry.id   7ba6fcc6a0a6b7b918dc48e28d158b08
#
_cell.length_a   1.000
_cell.length_b   1.000
_cell.length_c   1.000
_cell.angle_alpha   90.00
_cell.angle_beta   90.00
_cell.angle_gamma   90.00
#
_symmetry.space_group_name_H-M   'P 1'
#
loop_
_entity.id
_entity.type
_entity.pdbx_description
1 polymer ?
#
loop_
_entity_poly.entity_id
_entity_poly.type
_entity_poly.pdbx_seq_one_letter_code
_entity_poly.pdbx_strand_id
1 'polypeptide(L)'
;SDVCSSDLSHVYFGNVTGATPDGRKAYVPLSEGISPFQGVDRQGPTAVIKSASKIDHLRTGGTLLNQKFSPEFFEDETSYQKLTALIRSYFSLDGHHIQFNVVSADTLRDAQKNPELYRDLIVRVAGYSDYFNDLGEDLQNEIIRRTEHKEF
;
A
#
# COMPACT_ATOMS: atom_id res chain seq x y z
N SER A 1 1.53 -8.38 -23.70
CA SER A 1 0.64 -7.25 -23.36
C SER A 1 1.40 -6.39 -22.37
N ASP A 2 1.73 -5.19 -22.81
CA ASP A 2 2.52 -4.24 -22.04
C ASP A 2 1.68 -3.74 -20.86
N VAL A 3 1.84 -4.39 -19.71
CA VAL A 3 1.50 -3.78 -18.44
C VAL A 3 2.37 -2.53 -18.35
N CYS A 4 1.75 -1.38 -18.24
CA CYS A 4 2.39 -0.09 -18.34
C CYS A 4 3.58 -0.02 -17.39
N SER A 5 4.79 0.17 -17.90
CA SER A 5 6.04 0.19 -17.12
C SER A 5 6.07 1.28 -16.03
N SER A 6 5.07 2.17 -16.02
CA SER A 6 4.87 3.18 -14.98
C SER A 6 4.50 2.59 -13.62
N ASP A 7 3.85 1.42 -13.59
CA ASP A 7 3.30 0.84 -12.37
C ASP A 7 4.35 0.14 -11.51
N LEU A 8 5.47 -0.20 -12.11
CA LEU A 8 6.66 -0.76 -11.44
C LEU A 8 7.76 0.28 -11.20
N SER A 9 7.50 1.54 -11.48
CA SER A 9 8.52 2.59 -11.43
C SER A 9 9.21 2.67 -10.07
N HIS A 10 8.47 2.53 -8.96
CA HIS A 10 9.05 2.55 -7.62
C HIS A 10 9.96 1.34 -7.34
N VAL A 11 9.68 0.17 -7.93
CA VAL A 11 10.55 -1.01 -7.85
C VAL A 11 11.78 -0.80 -8.72
N TYR A 12 11.59 -0.41 -9.99
CA TYR A 12 12.69 -0.17 -10.93
C TYR A 12 13.64 0.92 -10.45
N PHE A 13 13.11 2.09 -10.07
CA PHE A 13 13.94 3.17 -9.55
C PHE A 13 14.59 2.81 -8.21
N GLY A 14 13.94 2.00 -7.39
CA GLY A 14 14.53 1.47 -6.17
C GLY A 14 15.82 0.69 -6.43
N ASN A 15 15.83 -0.14 -7.48
CA ASN A 15 16.97 -0.97 -7.86
C ASN A 15 18.23 -0.16 -8.26
N VAL A 16 18.07 1.12 -8.62
CA VAL A 16 19.19 2.00 -8.99
C VAL A 16 19.43 3.12 -7.97
N THR A 17 18.66 3.15 -6.88
CA THR A 17 18.76 4.20 -5.85
C THR A 17 19.50 3.71 -4.61
N GLY A 18 20.48 4.49 -4.14
CA GLY A 18 21.19 4.27 -2.88
C GLY A 18 20.27 4.29 -1.65
N ALA A 19 20.83 4.06 -0.47
CA ALA A 19 20.10 4.15 0.79
C ALA A 19 19.55 5.55 1.04
N THR A 20 18.41 5.65 1.72
CA THR A 20 17.74 6.92 2.03
C THR A 20 17.63 7.15 3.55
N PRO A 21 17.57 8.43 4.02
CA PRO A 21 17.60 8.75 5.44
C PRO A 21 16.42 8.20 6.26
N ASP A 22 15.31 7.83 5.62
CA ASP A 22 14.13 7.22 6.23
C ASP A 22 14.34 5.75 6.64
N GLY A 23 15.53 5.20 6.39
CA GLY A 23 15.90 3.82 6.74
C GLY A 23 15.79 2.81 5.59
N ARG A 24 15.38 3.24 4.39
CA ARG A 24 15.39 2.37 3.20
C ARG A 24 16.83 2.01 2.82
N LYS A 25 17.09 0.72 2.65
CA LYS A 25 18.40 0.23 2.19
C LYS A 25 18.58 0.47 0.69
N ALA A 26 19.83 0.54 0.26
CA ALA A 26 20.16 0.61 -1.17
C ALA A 26 19.54 -0.56 -1.93
N TYR A 27 19.08 -0.29 -3.16
CA TYR A 27 18.55 -1.29 -4.09
C TYR A 27 17.25 -1.98 -3.64
N VAL A 28 16.56 -1.43 -2.65
CA VAL A 28 15.21 -1.85 -2.24
C VAL A 28 14.18 -0.92 -2.91
N PRO A 29 12.97 -1.39 -3.25
CA PRO A 29 11.93 -0.55 -3.83
C PRO A 29 11.74 0.78 -3.10
N LEU A 30 11.47 1.84 -3.83
CA LEU A 30 11.04 3.13 -3.26
C LEU A 30 9.63 2.99 -2.66
N SER A 31 9.18 4.02 -1.94
CA SER A 31 7.79 4.14 -1.54
C SER A 31 6.90 4.30 -2.77
N GLU A 32 5.72 3.72 -2.69
CA GLU A 32 4.72 3.82 -3.73
C GLU A 32 3.85 5.06 -3.46
N GLY A 33 3.78 5.98 -4.42
CA GLY A 33 3.12 7.27 -4.26
C GLY A 33 3.66 8.06 -3.07
N ILE A 34 2.76 8.50 -2.19
CA ILE A 34 3.10 9.16 -0.92
C ILE A 34 3.02 8.22 0.28
N SER A 35 2.89 6.93 0.03
CA SER A 35 2.83 5.92 1.09
C SER A 35 4.15 5.86 1.87
N PRO A 36 4.14 5.52 3.16
CA PRO A 36 5.35 5.31 3.92
C PRO A 36 6.23 4.22 3.29
N PHE A 37 7.55 4.35 3.44
CA PHE A 37 8.42 3.23 3.14
C PHE A 37 8.04 2.01 4.01
N GLN A 38 8.15 0.84 3.44
CA GLN A 38 7.69 -0.41 4.04
C GLN A 38 8.29 -0.65 5.44
N GLY A 39 7.43 -0.81 6.43
CA GLY A 39 7.79 -1.11 7.82
C GLY A 39 8.21 0.09 8.68
N VAL A 40 8.10 1.35 8.19
CA VAL A 40 8.34 2.55 9.00
C VAL A 40 7.07 3.12 9.64
N ASP A 41 5.91 2.74 9.17
CA ASP A 41 4.58 3.19 9.62
C ASP A 41 4.09 2.40 10.85
N ARG A 42 4.88 2.47 11.94
CA ARG A 42 4.69 1.68 13.15
C ARG A 42 3.68 2.26 14.15
N GLN A 43 3.16 3.45 13.88
CA GLN A 43 2.23 4.16 14.76
C GLN A 43 0.78 4.07 14.27
N GLY A 44 0.48 3.13 13.39
CA GLY A 44 -0.85 2.86 12.87
C GLY A 44 -1.31 3.79 11.74
N PRO A 45 -2.49 3.49 11.16
CA PRO A 45 -2.99 4.17 9.97
C PRO A 45 -3.32 5.65 10.21
N THR A 46 -3.73 6.02 11.42
CA THR A 46 -4.02 7.42 11.78
C THR A 46 -2.76 8.30 11.72
N ALA A 47 -1.61 7.78 12.16
CA ALA A 47 -0.35 8.50 12.07
C ALA A 47 0.09 8.68 10.62
N VAL A 48 -0.17 7.68 9.76
CA VAL A 48 0.11 7.75 8.33
C VAL A 48 -0.67 8.87 7.66
N ILE A 49 -2.00 8.93 7.85
CA ILE A 49 -2.82 10.00 7.25
C ILE A 49 -2.45 11.38 7.76
N LYS A 50 -2.13 11.50 9.05
CA LYS A 50 -1.67 12.76 9.65
C LYS A 50 -0.31 13.21 9.08
N SER A 51 0.55 12.27 8.73
CA SER A 51 1.82 12.58 8.07
C SER A 51 1.62 12.96 6.61
N ALA A 52 0.84 12.18 5.87
CA ALA A 52 0.53 12.40 4.46
C ALA A 52 -0.20 13.73 4.22
N SER A 53 -1.10 14.13 5.12
CA SER A 53 -1.84 15.39 5.02
C SER A 53 -0.99 16.67 5.16
N LYS A 54 0.30 16.54 5.56
CA LYS A 54 1.22 17.67 5.58
C LYS A 54 1.78 18.04 4.21
N ILE A 55 1.60 17.18 3.22
CA ILE A 55 1.97 17.44 1.84
C ILE A 55 0.96 18.45 1.26
N ASP A 56 1.44 19.46 0.54
CA ASP A 56 0.56 20.37 -0.20
C ASP A 56 0.01 19.64 -1.43
N HIS A 57 -1.13 19.00 -1.29
CA HIS A 57 -1.76 18.21 -2.33
C HIS A 57 -2.24 19.05 -3.53
N LEU A 58 -2.43 20.36 -3.35
CA LEU A 58 -2.82 21.27 -4.45
C LEU A 58 -1.65 21.58 -5.40
N ARG A 59 -0.41 21.49 -4.88
CA ARG A 59 0.81 21.77 -5.65
C ARG A 59 1.50 20.53 -6.18
N THR A 60 1.09 19.35 -5.74
CA THR A 60 1.71 18.08 -6.15
C THR A 60 0.86 17.40 -7.23
N GLY A 61 1.51 16.84 -8.22
CA GLY A 61 0.89 16.19 -9.39
C GLY A 61 0.58 14.71 -9.18
N GLY A 62 0.15 14.29 -7.99
CA GLY A 62 -0.19 12.90 -7.70
C GLY A 62 0.14 12.54 -6.27
N THR A 63 -0.86 12.16 -5.50
CA THR A 63 -0.78 11.94 -4.06
C THR A 63 -1.50 10.67 -3.67
N LEU A 64 -1.16 9.58 -4.35
CA LEU A 64 -1.73 8.27 -4.09
C LEU A 64 -1.17 7.74 -2.76
N LEU A 65 -2.07 7.45 -1.82
CA LEU A 65 -1.76 6.84 -0.53
C LEU A 65 -2.37 5.44 -0.47
N ASN A 66 -1.53 4.43 -0.31
CA ASN A 66 -1.95 3.05 -0.07
C ASN A 66 -1.88 2.70 1.41
N GLN A 67 -2.90 1.98 1.88
CA GLN A 67 -2.88 1.32 3.18
C GLN A 67 -3.37 -0.13 3.04
N LYS A 68 -2.79 -1.03 3.81
CA LYS A 68 -3.20 -2.43 3.86
C LYS A 68 -3.70 -2.78 5.26
N PHE A 69 -4.89 -3.36 5.33
CA PHE A 69 -5.51 -3.85 6.55
C PHE A 69 -5.64 -5.37 6.54
N SER A 70 -5.48 -5.99 7.71
CA SER A 70 -5.86 -7.38 7.89
C SER A 70 -7.38 -7.53 7.75
N PRO A 71 -7.90 -8.58 7.10
CA PRO A 71 -9.35 -8.87 7.08
C PRO A 71 -9.95 -8.99 8.47
N GLU A 72 -9.20 -9.54 9.43
CA GLU A 72 -9.61 -9.67 10.85
C GLU A 72 -9.97 -8.34 11.50
N PHE A 73 -9.38 -7.24 10.98
CA PHE A 73 -9.69 -5.90 11.45
C PHE A 73 -11.17 -5.51 11.27
N PHE A 74 -11.87 -6.11 10.29
CA PHE A 74 -13.25 -5.78 9.93
C PHE A 74 -14.29 -6.78 10.50
N GLU A 75 -13.96 -7.47 11.56
CA GLU A 75 -14.88 -8.43 12.21
C GLU A 75 -15.98 -7.74 13.01
N ASP A 76 -15.83 -6.47 13.38
CA ASP A 76 -16.81 -5.73 14.16
C ASP A 76 -17.28 -4.42 13.50
N GLU A 77 -18.48 -3.96 13.89
CA GLU A 77 -19.07 -2.70 13.40
C GLU A 77 -18.23 -1.47 13.80
N THR A 78 -17.53 -1.54 14.92
CA THR A 78 -16.68 -0.45 15.41
C THR A 78 -15.53 -0.18 14.44
N SER A 79 -14.98 -1.21 13.84
CA SER A 79 -13.90 -1.10 12.87
C SER A 79 -14.32 -0.39 11.59
N TYR A 80 -15.54 -0.63 11.10
CA TYR A 80 -16.10 0.12 9.98
C TYR A 80 -16.30 1.61 10.32
N GLN A 81 -16.76 1.91 11.54
CA GLN A 81 -16.90 3.28 12.00
C GLN A 81 -15.54 3.99 12.09
N LYS A 82 -14.52 3.30 12.61
CA LYS A 82 -13.14 3.82 12.66
C LYS A 82 -12.57 4.05 11.27
N LEU A 83 -12.74 3.13 10.31
CA LEU A 83 -12.32 3.33 8.93
C LEU A 83 -13.03 4.53 8.30
N THR A 84 -14.34 4.67 8.53
CA THR A 84 -15.12 5.81 8.04
C THR A 84 -14.57 7.13 8.61
N ALA A 85 -14.27 7.16 9.92
CA ALA A 85 -13.68 8.32 10.57
C ALA A 85 -12.28 8.64 10.02
N LEU A 86 -11.46 7.61 9.78
CA LEU A 86 -10.12 7.74 9.16
C LEU A 86 -10.21 8.41 7.80
N ILE A 87 -11.09 7.91 6.93
CA ILE A 87 -11.27 8.44 5.57
C ILE A 87 -11.75 9.89 5.61
N ARG A 88 -12.77 10.18 6.43
CA ARG A 88 -13.29 11.54 6.60
C ARG A 88 -12.22 12.51 7.13
N SER A 89 -11.44 12.07 8.11
CA SER A 89 -10.35 12.86 8.67
C SER A 89 -9.28 13.18 7.63
N TYR A 90 -8.90 12.21 6.80
CA TYR A 90 -7.93 12.43 5.74
C TYR A 90 -8.38 13.49 4.73
N PHE A 91 -9.63 13.42 4.25
CA PHE A 91 -10.16 14.40 3.32
C PHE A 91 -10.43 15.76 3.99
N SER A 92 -10.77 15.80 5.27
CA SER A 92 -10.87 17.05 6.05
C SER A 92 -9.52 17.75 6.29
N LEU A 93 -8.43 17.01 6.13
CA LEU A 93 -7.05 17.50 6.18
C LEU A 93 -6.48 17.76 4.77
N ASP A 94 -7.33 17.98 3.79
CA ASP A 94 -6.99 18.23 2.38
C ASP A 94 -6.28 17.07 1.66
N GLY A 95 -6.38 15.85 2.16
CA GLY A 95 -5.91 14.66 1.44
C GLY A 95 -6.71 14.44 0.16
N HIS A 96 -6.05 14.03 -0.93
CA HIS A 96 -6.69 13.91 -2.24
C HIS A 96 -7.08 12.49 -2.61
N HIS A 97 -6.26 11.51 -2.27
CA HIS A 97 -6.46 10.13 -2.72
C HIS A 97 -5.97 9.15 -1.68
N ILE A 98 -6.81 8.18 -1.33
CA ILE A 98 -6.47 7.05 -0.49
C ILE A 98 -7.09 5.78 -1.05
N GLN A 99 -6.36 4.69 -1.00
CA GLN A 99 -6.85 3.37 -1.41
C GLN A 99 -6.42 2.29 -0.42
N PHE A 100 -7.16 1.19 -0.42
CA PHE A 100 -7.00 0.15 0.58
C PHE A 100 -6.82 -1.23 -0.05
N ASN A 101 -5.95 -2.04 0.54
CA ASN A 101 -5.93 -3.49 0.40
C ASN A 101 -6.45 -4.11 1.70
N VAL A 102 -7.41 -4.99 1.59
CA VAL A 102 -7.92 -5.78 2.73
C VAL A 102 -7.55 -7.23 2.47
N VAL A 103 -6.32 -7.58 2.79
CA VAL A 103 -5.74 -8.90 2.56
C VAL A 103 -4.57 -9.14 3.51
N SER A 104 -4.47 -10.34 4.07
CA SER A 104 -3.35 -10.68 4.94
C SER A 104 -2.09 -11.03 4.13
N ALA A 105 -0.92 -10.74 4.71
CA ALA A 105 0.35 -11.14 4.10
C ALA A 105 0.48 -12.67 3.99
N ASP A 106 -0.14 -13.41 4.88
CA ASP A 106 -0.10 -14.88 4.86
C ASP A 106 -0.94 -15.44 3.71
N THR A 107 -2.13 -14.87 3.44
CA THR A 107 -2.93 -15.20 2.25
C THR A 107 -2.15 -14.94 0.97
N LEU A 108 -1.45 -13.81 0.86
CA LEU A 108 -0.64 -13.49 -0.31
C LEU A 108 0.54 -14.44 -0.49
N ARG A 109 1.22 -14.83 0.59
CA ARG A 109 2.31 -15.81 0.55
C ARG A 109 1.81 -17.22 0.16
N ASP A 110 0.61 -17.57 0.61
CA ASP A 110 0.01 -18.84 0.21
C ASP A 110 -0.39 -18.81 -1.27
N ALA A 111 -0.94 -17.71 -1.75
CA ALA A 111 -1.25 -17.50 -3.16
C ALA A 111 -0.02 -17.60 -4.08
N GLN A 112 1.16 -17.13 -3.64
CA GLN A 112 2.41 -17.33 -4.38
C GLN A 112 2.81 -18.80 -4.52
N LYS A 113 2.53 -19.62 -3.49
CA LYS A 113 2.88 -21.05 -3.47
C LYS A 113 1.86 -21.91 -4.19
N ASN A 114 0.60 -21.54 -4.13
CA ASN A 114 -0.54 -22.31 -4.59
C ASN A 114 -1.45 -21.45 -5.50
N PRO A 115 -0.95 -20.90 -6.63
CA PRO A 115 -1.67 -19.91 -7.42
C PRO A 115 -3.03 -20.42 -7.96
N GLU A 116 -3.16 -21.72 -8.19
CA GLU A 116 -4.40 -22.34 -8.68
C GLU A 116 -5.56 -22.27 -7.67
N LEU A 117 -5.28 -22.10 -6.38
CA LEU A 117 -6.29 -21.94 -5.32
C LEU A 117 -6.77 -20.49 -5.19
N TYR A 118 -6.04 -19.53 -5.76
CA TYR A 118 -6.25 -18.09 -5.59
C TYR A 118 -6.41 -17.35 -6.93
N ARG A 119 -7.03 -18.00 -7.92
CA ARG A 119 -7.17 -17.42 -9.28
C ARG A 119 -7.95 -16.11 -9.30
N ASP A 120 -8.88 -15.94 -8.37
CA ASP A 120 -9.74 -14.76 -8.27
C ASP A 120 -9.25 -13.73 -7.24
N LEU A 121 -8.03 -13.93 -6.68
CA LEU A 121 -7.47 -13.00 -5.71
C LEU A 121 -7.05 -11.71 -6.39
N ILE A 122 -7.81 -10.65 -6.16
CA ILE A 122 -7.54 -9.31 -6.67
C ILE A 122 -6.87 -8.48 -5.59
N VAL A 123 -5.83 -7.73 -5.97
CA VAL A 123 -5.13 -6.80 -5.10
C VAL A 123 -5.08 -5.40 -5.71
N ARG A 124 -5.04 -4.39 -4.84
CA ARG A 124 -4.81 -3.01 -5.27
C ARG A 124 -3.32 -2.77 -5.40
N VAL A 125 -2.87 -2.44 -6.59
CA VAL A 125 -1.45 -2.21 -6.89
C VAL A 125 -1.10 -0.74 -6.64
N ALA A 126 -1.30 0.11 -7.64
CA ALA A 126 -1.01 1.54 -7.58
C ALA A 126 -1.95 2.27 -8.56
N GLY A 127 -3.10 2.76 -8.09
CA GLY A 127 -4.11 3.39 -8.93
C GLY A 127 -4.99 2.42 -9.74
N TYR A 128 -4.68 1.13 -9.75
CA TYR A 128 -5.45 0.06 -10.40
C TYR A 128 -5.45 -1.21 -9.55
N SER A 129 -6.32 -2.15 -9.89
CA SER A 129 -6.38 -3.48 -9.28
C SER A 129 -6.10 -4.54 -10.34
N ASP A 130 -5.46 -5.62 -9.93
CA ASP A 130 -5.16 -6.74 -10.82
C ASP A 130 -5.22 -8.07 -10.05
N TYR A 131 -5.27 -9.17 -10.79
CA TYR A 131 -5.14 -10.49 -10.18
C TYR A 131 -3.73 -10.67 -9.64
N PHE A 132 -3.65 -11.08 -8.38
CA PHE A 132 -2.36 -11.22 -7.70
C PHE A 132 -1.42 -12.19 -8.44
N ASN A 133 -1.96 -13.26 -9.00
CA ASN A 133 -1.19 -14.29 -9.69
C ASN A 133 -0.67 -13.84 -11.08
N ASP A 134 -1.26 -12.80 -11.66
CA ASP A 134 -0.82 -12.25 -12.96
C ASP A 134 0.31 -11.22 -12.78
N LEU A 135 0.57 -10.79 -11.55
CA LEU A 135 1.65 -9.87 -11.23
C LEU A 135 3.02 -10.58 -11.25
N GLY A 136 4.05 -9.88 -11.70
CA GLY A 136 5.43 -10.35 -11.57
C GLY A 136 5.85 -10.52 -10.11
N GLU A 137 6.76 -11.46 -9.83
CA GLU A 137 7.19 -11.85 -8.47
C GLU A 137 7.70 -10.65 -7.64
N ASP A 138 8.43 -9.73 -8.25
CA ASP A 138 8.94 -8.53 -7.56
C ASP A 138 7.81 -7.66 -7.03
N LEU A 139 6.73 -7.49 -7.81
CA LEU A 139 5.56 -6.72 -7.42
C LEU A 139 4.71 -7.46 -6.39
N GLN A 140 4.56 -8.77 -6.52
CA GLN A 140 3.93 -9.60 -5.49
C GLN A 140 4.65 -9.46 -4.15
N ASN A 141 5.97 -9.57 -4.16
CA ASN A 141 6.81 -9.42 -2.96
C ASN A 141 6.71 -8.01 -2.37
N GLU A 142 6.60 -6.98 -3.20
CA GLU A 142 6.38 -5.60 -2.75
C GLU A 142 5.05 -5.47 -2.02
N ILE A 143 3.95 -5.96 -2.59
CA ILE A 143 2.60 -5.91 -1.99
C ILE A 143 2.56 -6.69 -0.68
N ILE A 144 3.20 -7.84 -0.60
CA ILE A 144 3.31 -8.64 0.63
C ILE A 144 4.02 -7.84 1.73
N ARG A 145 5.07 -7.09 1.39
CA ARG A 145 5.90 -6.33 2.35
C ARG A 145 5.24 -5.05 2.84
N ARG A 146 4.18 -4.54 2.18
CA ARG A 146 3.43 -3.36 2.67
C ARG A 146 2.97 -3.60 4.09
N THR A 147 3.10 -2.58 4.95
CA THR A 147 2.66 -2.69 6.34
C THR A 147 1.18 -3.08 6.41
N GLU A 148 0.89 -4.09 7.20
CA GLU A 148 -0.45 -4.60 7.45
C GLU A 148 -0.94 -4.06 8.78
N HIS A 149 -1.93 -3.17 8.73
CA HIS A 149 -2.54 -2.63 9.94
C HIS A 149 -3.54 -3.62 10.52
N LYS A 150 -3.40 -3.93 11.81
CA LYS A 150 -4.28 -4.83 12.58
C LYS A 150 -5.13 -4.07 13.57
N GLU A 151 -4.79 -2.83 13.84
CA GLU A 151 -5.46 -1.92 14.77
C GLU A 151 -5.25 -0.45 14.35
N PHE A 152 -6.02 0.47 14.94
CA PHE A 152 -5.92 1.92 14.72
C PHE A 152 -4.96 2.57 15.70
#